data_e2510f6272bc611193e50760432c21a8
#
_entry.id   e2510f6272bc611193e50760432c21a8
#
_cell.length_a   1.000
_cell.length_b   1.000
_cell.length_c   1.000
_cell.angle_alpha   90.00
_cell.angle_beta   90.00
_cell.angle_gamma   90.00
#
_symmetry.space_group_name_H-M   'P 1'
#
loop_
_entity.id
_entity.type
_entity.pdbx_description
1 polymer ?
#
loop_
_entity_poly.entity_id
_entity_poly.type
_entity_poly.pdbx_seq_one_letter_code
_entity_poly.pdbx_strand_id
1 'polypeptide(L)'
;MTQFIDCGGSKGKIFITHSVASEHVFSLARRLAKYPVPVLISGETGTGKECVARYIHDNTYAHDAPYVGVNCAAIPENLLEAMLFGYEKGAFTGAVTSFPGKFEQANGGTLLLDEIGDMSLAMQAKLLRVLQEQEVERLGSRQCLPLNIRLIAATNKDLEREVTAGRFRQDLFYRIAVVPIFIPPLRDRRQDILPIARFLLNKYQSCFLRRVNLSDEACQALLNHDWPGNIRELENVVQRGVILAEGDEIKAADLGLPTPHAQAKPGDAMISDVRRHGRNAECDYISEVLRQHQGNKTKTAAFLGITPRALRYRLASMREKGSDMSGR
;
A
#
# COMPACT_ATOMS: atom_id res chain seq x y z
N MET A 1 -14.92 21.50 -12.64
CA MET A 1 -13.64 21.62 -13.39
C MET A 1 -12.65 20.61 -12.81
N THR A 2 -12.00 19.80 -13.65
CA THR A 2 -10.95 18.87 -13.15
C THR A 2 -9.76 19.70 -12.71
N GLN A 3 -9.42 19.65 -11.43
CA GLN A 3 -8.21 20.29 -10.91
C GLN A 3 -7.08 19.26 -10.86
N PHE A 4 -5.96 19.60 -11.47
CA PHE A 4 -4.71 18.86 -11.33
C PHE A 4 -3.94 19.47 -10.17
N ILE A 5 -3.80 18.74 -9.08
CA ILE A 5 -3.02 19.16 -7.93
C ILE A 5 -1.66 18.48 -8.06
N ASP A 6 -0.63 19.27 -8.39
CA ASP A 6 0.74 18.79 -8.40
C ASP A 6 1.23 18.64 -6.95
N CYS A 7 1.59 17.42 -6.58
CA CYS A 7 2.17 17.11 -5.29
C CYS A 7 3.70 17.20 -5.39
N GLY A 8 4.23 18.35 -5.75
CA GLY A 8 5.62 18.75 -5.89
C GLY A 8 6.71 17.71 -5.58
N GLY A 9 7.81 17.79 -6.26
CA GLY A 9 8.97 16.92 -6.13
C GLY A 9 9.34 16.23 -7.44
N SER A 10 10.61 15.89 -7.61
CA SER A 10 11.26 15.41 -8.85
C SER A 10 10.66 14.18 -9.54
N LYS A 11 9.47 13.71 -9.13
CA LYS A 11 8.73 12.58 -9.72
C LYS A 11 7.23 12.85 -9.95
N GLY A 12 6.79 14.13 -10.01
CA GLY A 12 5.45 14.52 -10.50
C GLY A 12 4.30 13.62 -10.05
N LYS A 13 4.12 13.41 -8.73
CA LYS A 13 2.88 12.77 -8.22
C LYS A 13 1.77 13.80 -8.30
N ILE A 14 0.89 13.66 -9.30
CA ILE A 14 -0.27 14.53 -9.50
C ILE A 14 -1.47 13.85 -8.83
N PHE A 15 -2.20 14.58 -8.03
CA PHE A 15 -3.50 14.18 -7.56
C PHE A 15 -4.60 14.86 -8.38
N ILE A 16 -5.58 14.09 -8.80
CA ILE A 16 -6.68 14.58 -9.61
C ILE A 16 -7.90 14.69 -8.73
N THR A 17 -8.50 15.87 -8.66
CA THR A 17 -9.75 16.11 -7.97
C THR A 17 -10.83 16.51 -8.96
N HIS A 18 -11.93 15.81 -8.96
CA HIS A 18 -13.13 16.13 -9.73
C HIS A 18 -14.38 15.97 -8.89
N SER A 19 -14.35 15.14 -7.87
CA SER A 19 -15.41 14.96 -6.90
C SER A 19 -15.32 15.98 -5.76
N VAL A 20 -16.48 16.40 -5.23
CA VAL A 20 -16.57 17.26 -4.05
C VAL A 20 -15.85 16.65 -2.84
N ALA A 21 -15.92 15.33 -2.71
CA ALA A 21 -15.24 14.61 -1.62
C ALA A 21 -13.73 14.78 -1.68
N SER A 22 -13.12 14.65 -2.87
CA SER A 22 -11.68 14.86 -3.05
C SER A 22 -11.29 16.34 -2.88
N GLU A 23 -12.08 17.26 -3.39
CA GLU A 23 -11.87 18.70 -3.18
C GLU A 23 -11.87 19.06 -1.69
N HIS A 24 -12.78 18.48 -0.90
CA HIS A 24 -12.82 18.69 0.55
C HIS A 24 -11.54 18.20 1.23
N VAL A 25 -11.05 16.99 0.90
CA VAL A 25 -9.79 16.44 1.43
C VAL A 25 -8.62 17.37 1.16
N PHE A 26 -8.47 17.87 -0.07
CA PHE A 26 -7.36 18.76 -0.44
C PHE A 26 -7.49 20.17 0.13
N SER A 27 -8.71 20.69 0.24
CA SER A 27 -8.98 21.95 0.92
C SER A 27 -8.56 21.88 2.39
N LEU A 28 -8.94 20.81 3.09
CA LEU A 28 -8.53 20.57 4.48
C LEU A 28 -7.00 20.40 4.58
N ALA A 29 -6.39 19.58 3.71
CA ALA A 29 -4.95 19.38 3.67
C ALA A 29 -4.18 20.70 3.48
N ARG A 30 -4.64 21.58 2.58
CA ARG A 30 -4.06 22.92 2.35
C ARG A 30 -4.17 23.80 3.58
N ARG A 31 -5.30 23.78 4.28
CA ARG A 31 -5.46 24.52 5.54
C ARG A 31 -4.49 24.04 6.60
N LEU A 32 -4.38 22.73 6.78
CA LEU A 32 -3.50 22.09 7.76
C LEU A 32 -2.02 22.33 7.45
N ALA A 33 -1.66 22.46 6.19
CA ALA A 33 -0.29 22.75 5.78
C ALA A 33 0.31 23.98 6.50
N LYS A 34 -0.51 24.94 6.88
CA LYS A 34 -0.09 26.19 7.55
C LYS A 34 0.23 26.02 9.05
N TYR A 35 -0.11 24.87 9.65
CA TYR A 35 0.03 24.66 11.09
C TYR A 35 0.99 23.51 11.38
N PRO A 36 1.94 23.65 12.33
CA PRO A 36 2.88 22.58 12.68
C PRO A 36 2.25 21.56 13.63
N VAL A 37 1.10 21.03 13.27
CA VAL A 37 0.37 20.02 14.07
C VAL A 37 0.50 18.65 13.46
N PRO A 38 0.49 17.57 14.28
CA PRO A 38 0.36 16.21 13.77
C PRO A 38 -0.92 16.03 12.97
N VAL A 39 -0.85 15.27 11.87
CA VAL A 39 -1.99 14.96 11.00
C VAL A 39 -2.12 13.45 10.90
N LEU A 40 -3.33 12.94 11.15
CA LEU A 40 -3.67 11.53 10.94
C LEU A 40 -4.46 11.40 9.64
N ILE A 41 -3.94 10.63 8.68
CA ILE A 41 -4.61 10.34 7.41
C ILE A 41 -5.13 8.92 7.46
N SER A 42 -6.44 8.74 7.41
CA SER A 42 -7.11 7.44 7.38
C SER A 42 -7.78 7.18 6.04
N GLY A 43 -7.87 5.92 5.64
CA GLY A 43 -8.52 5.51 4.41
C GLY A 43 -8.01 4.15 3.94
N GLU A 44 -8.80 3.49 3.10
CA GLU A 44 -8.48 2.17 2.56
C GLU A 44 -7.12 2.13 1.84
N THR A 45 -6.56 0.93 1.70
CA THR A 45 -5.32 0.73 0.94
C THR A 45 -5.51 1.19 -0.51
N GLY A 46 -4.52 1.93 -1.03
CA GLY A 46 -4.54 2.41 -2.41
C GLY A 46 -5.37 3.68 -2.66
N THR A 47 -5.93 4.34 -1.63
CA THR A 47 -6.72 5.58 -1.78
C THR A 47 -5.89 6.84 -2.07
N GLY A 48 -4.57 6.80 -1.86
CA GLY A 48 -3.66 7.92 -2.11
C GLY A 48 -3.21 8.66 -0.86
N LYS A 49 -3.19 8.02 0.32
CA LYS A 49 -2.74 8.61 1.61
C LYS A 49 -1.36 9.29 1.51
N GLU A 50 -0.39 8.62 0.86
CA GLU A 50 0.96 9.18 0.65
C GLU A 50 0.94 10.46 -0.20
N CYS A 51 0.05 10.54 -1.21
CA CYS A 51 -0.08 11.74 -2.03
C CYS A 51 -0.59 12.93 -1.23
N VAL A 52 -1.59 12.72 -0.35
CA VAL A 52 -2.10 13.77 0.55
C VAL A 52 -1.02 14.20 1.55
N ALA A 53 -0.26 13.26 2.11
CA ALA A 53 0.85 13.57 3.01
C ALA A 53 1.93 14.43 2.32
N ARG A 54 2.29 14.07 1.09
CA ARG A 54 3.24 14.85 0.28
C ARG A 54 2.69 16.25 -0.03
N TYR A 55 1.42 16.36 -0.42
CA TYR A 55 0.77 17.64 -0.68
C TYR A 55 0.80 18.57 0.56
N ILE A 56 0.55 18.02 1.76
CA ILE A 56 0.66 18.78 3.00
C ILE A 56 2.10 19.29 3.18
N HIS A 57 3.11 18.44 2.99
CA HIS A 57 4.51 18.81 3.11
C HIS A 57 4.88 19.95 2.13
N ASP A 58 4.57 19.77 0.85
CA ASP A 58 4.94 20.72 -0.21
C ASP A 58 4.31 22.10 -0.04
N ASN A 59 3.17 22.17 0.66
CA ASN A 59 2.50 23.44 0.98
C ASN A 59 2.91 24.04 2.34
N THR A 60 3.80 23.36 3.11
CA THR A 60 4.23 23.81 4.45
C THR A 60 5.64 24.36 4.43
N TYR A 61 6.56 23.62 3.86
CA TYR A 61 7.99 23.87 3.94
C TYR A 61 8.55 24.37 2.62
N ALA A 62 9.67 25.08 2.71
CA ALA A 62 10.44 25.44 1.53
C ALA A 62 10.91 24.18 0.78
N HIS A 63 11.25 24.35 -0.48
CA HIS A 63 11.57 23.29 -1.43
C HIS A 63 12.63 22.28 -0.96
N ASP A 64 13.54 22.70 -0.09
CA ASP A 64 14.68 21.92 0.40
C ASP A 64 14.43 21.19 1.73
N ALA A 65 13.24 21.35 2.33
CA ALA A 65 12.95 20.69 3.61
C ALA A 65 12.87 19.17 3.43
N PRO A 66 13.44 18.36 4.34
CA PRO A 66 13.41 16.91 4.21
C PRO A 66 12.00 16.34 4.33
N TYR A 67 11.65 15.42 3.43
CA TYR A 67 10.47 14.59 3.53
C TYR A 67 10.89 13.12 3.63
N VAL A 68 10.67 12.52 4.77
CA VAL A 68 11.07 11.15 5.06
C VAL A 68 9.84 10.30 5.28
N GLY A 69 9.64 9.28 4.45
CA GLY A 69 8.55 8.31 4.58
C GLY A 69 9.05 6.97 5.10
N VAL A 70 8.31 6.37 6.02
CA VAL A 70 8.56 5.05 6.58
C VAL A 70 7.26 4.26 6.57
N ASN A 71 7.28 3.07 5.97
CA ASN A 71 6.16 2.14 6.07
C ASN A 71 6.41 1.17 7.23
N CYS A 72 5.57 1.27 8.27
CA CYS A 72 5.74 0.51 9.51
C CYS A 72 5.35 -0.97 9.38
N ALA A 73 4.50 -1.33 8.41
CA ALA A 73 4.07 -2.70 8.16
C ALA A 73 5.10 -3.53 7.37
N ALA A 74 5.94 -2.86 6.57
CA ALA A 74 6.85 -3.53 5.65
C ALA A 74 8.15 -4.03 6.30
N ILE A 75 8.42 -3.67 7.56
CA ILE A 75 9.72 -3.82 8.20
C ILE A 75 9.57 -4.59 9.51
N PRO A 76 10.38 -5.64 9.76
CA PRO A 76 10.42 -6.32 11.06
C PRO A 76 10.70 -5.35 12.21
N GLU A 77 10.09 -5.56 13.37
CA GLU A 77 10.10 -4.63 14.51
C GLU A 77 11.50 -4.17 14.91
N ASN A 78 12.44 -5.10 15.10
CA ASN A 78 13.81 -4.77 15.49
C ASN A 78 14.54 -3.88 14.46
N LEU A 79 14.27 -4.09 13.16
CA LEU A 79 14.83 -3.28 12.10
C LEU A 79 14.14 -1.92 12.01
N LEU A 80 12.83 -1.89 12.24
CA LEU A 80 12.05 -0.66 12.28
C LEU A 80 12.54 0.25 13.42
N GLU A 81 12.81 -0.31 14.60
CA GLU A 81 13.37 0.42 15.73
C GLU A 81 14.72 1.05 15.37
N ALA A 82 15.67 0.25 14.91
CA ALA A 82 16.99 0.74 14.52
C ALA A 82 16.92 1.79 13.40
N MET A 83 15.99 1.63 12.46
CA MET A 83 15.79 2.57 11.37
C MET A 83 15.15 3.89 11.83
N LEU A 84 14.15 3.85 12.71
CA LEU A 84 13.46 5.05 13.17
C LEU A 84 14.34 5.89 14.12
N PHE A 85 14.95 5.25 15.12
CA PHE A 85 15.70 5.96 16.18
C PHE A 85 17.18 6.09 15.87
N GLY A 86 17.74 5.26 14.96
CA GLY A 86 19.17 5.18 14.72
C GLY A 86 19.89 4.37 15.81
N TYR A 87 21.18 4.18 15.64
CA TYR A 87 21.99 3.39 16.58
C TYR A 87 23.46 3.87 16.61
N GLU A 88 24.07 3.68 17.75
CA GLU A 88 25.52 3.87 17.93
C GLU A 88 26.28 2.57 17.68
N LYS A 89 27.58 2.69 17.38
CA LYS A 89 28.48 1.56 17.26
C LYS A 89 28.42 0.70 18.52
N GLY A 90 28.16 -0.62 18.36
CA GLY A 90 28.09 -1.57 19.47
C GLY A 90 26.69 -1.68 20.11
N ALA A 91 25.67 -0.98 19.64
CA ALA A 91 24.32 -1.03 20.20
C ALA A 91 23.69 -2.45 20.12
N PHE A 92 24.05 -3.23 19.13
CA PHE A 92 23.67 -4.64 18.96
C PHE A 92 24.70 -5.40 18.15
N THR A 93 24.60 -6.72 18.11
CA THR A 93 25.50 -7.57 17.32
C THR A 93 25.37 -7.25 15.83
N GLY A 94 26.44 -6.70 15.22
CA GLY A 94 26.45 -6.22 13.83
C GLY A 94 26.46 -4.70 13.66
N ALA A 95 26.29 -3.91 14.73
CA ALA A 95 26.41 -2.45 14.70
C ALA A 95 27.89 -2.01 14.63
N VAL A 96 28.48 -2.12 13.45
CA VAL A 96 29.91 -1.80 13.22
C VAL A 96 30.17 -0.30 13.20
N THR A 97 29.20 0.49 12.71
CA THR A 97 29.25 1.96 12.63
C THR A 97 27.98 2.56 13.25
N SER A 98 28.02 3.82 13.65
CA SER A 98 26.81 4.57 14.04
C SER A 98 25.99 4.95 12.79
N PHE A 99 24.67 5.01 12.95
CA PHE A 99 23.75 5.36 11.86
C PHE A 99 22.63 6.28 12.35
N PRO A 100 22.39 7.44 11.70
CA PRO A 100 21.32 8.36 12.07
C PRO A 100 19.94 7.79 11.74
N GLY A 101 18.99 7.89 12.67
CA GLY A 101 17.62 7.43 12.50
C GLY A 101 16.80 8.29 11.55
N LYS A 102 15.60 7.80 11.20
CA LYS A 102 14.67 8.54 10.34
C LYS A 102 14.14 9.81 11.00
N PHE A 103 14.03 9.83 12.32
CA PHE A 103 13.71 11.03 13.07
C PHE A 103 14.76 12.14 12.85
N GLU A 104 16.04 11.81 12.96
CA GLU A 104 17.12 12.74 12.70
C GLU A 104 17.15 13.19 11.23
N GLN A 105 16.96 12.26 10.28
CA GLN A 105 16.92 12.56 8.85
C GLN A 105 15.76 13.47 8.46
N ALA A 106 14.65 13.45 9.22
CA ALA A 106 13.47 14.28 8.99
C ALA A 106 13.53 15.62 9.71
N ASN A 107 14.60 15.89 10.50
CA ASN A 107 14.69 17.09 11.29
C ASN A 107 14.66 18.36 10.42
N GLY A 108 13.87 19.35 10.81
CA GLY A 108 13.57 20.54 10.03
C GLY A 108 12.51 20.34 8.94
N GLY A 109 11.93 19.13 8.81
CA GLY A 109 10.98 18.78 7.75
C GLY A 109 9.79 17.94 8.21
N THR A 110 9.44 16.94 7.40
CA THR A 110 8.27 16.09 7.64
C THR A 110 8.66 14.62 7.72
N LEU A 111 8.18 13.93 8.75
CA LEU A 111 8.20 12.48 8.87
C LEU A 111 6.81 11.91 8.60
N LEU A 112 6.69 11.07 7.57
CA LEU A 112 5.51 10.24 7.32
C LEU A 112 5.72 8.86 7.92
N LEU A 113 4.83 8.45 8.82
CA LEU A 113 4.70 7.07 9.31
C LEU A 113 3.47 6.44 8.65
N ASP A 114 3.71 5.64 7.60
CA ASP A 114 2.63 4.94 6.89
C ASP A 114 2.35 3.59 7.55
N GLU A 115 1.07 3.20 7.58
CA GLU A 115 0.52 2.03 8.26
C GLU A 115 0.90 1.98 9.76
N ILE A 116 0.74 3.12 10.46
CA ILE A 116 1.08 3.24 11.89
C ILE A 116 0.29 2.27 12.78
N GLY A 117 -0.90 1.84 12.33
CA GLY A 117 -1.73 0.86 13.04
C GLY A 117 -1.15 -0.55 13.08
N ASP A 118 -0.05 -0.83 12.37
CA ASP A 118 0.67 -2.10 12.41
C ASP A 118 1.87 -2.09 13.37
N MET A 119 2.16 -0.95 13.99
CA MET A 119 3.25 -0.80 14.93
C MET A 119 2.98 -1.54 16.24
N SER A 120 3.97 -2.23 16.79
CA SER A 120 3.83 -2.92 18.10
C SER A 120 3.64 -1.93 19.25
N LEU A 121 3.02 -2.37 20.34
CA LEU A 121 2.80 -1.54 21.53
C LEU A 121 4.10 -0.99 22.13
N ALA A 122 5.20 -1.75 22.05
CA ALA A 122 6.52 -1.31 22.51
C ALA A 122 7.03 -0.13 21.66
N MET A 123 6.91 -0.23 20.36
CA MET A 123 7.28 0.84 19.43
C MET A 123 6.38 2.07 19.57
N GLN A 124 5.08 1.87 19.79
CA GLN A 124 4.13 2.95 20.06
C GLN A 124 4.52 3.75 21.33
N ALA A 125 4.99 3.07 22.39
CA ALA A 125 5.45 3.74 23.62
C ALA A 125 6.71 4.60 23.36
N LYS A 126 7.66 4.09 22.58
CA LYS A 126 8.87 4.86 22.19
C LYS A 126 8.53 6.05 21.31
N LEU A 127 7.63 5.85 20.35
CA LEU A 127 7.15 6.94 19.49
C LEU A 127 6.48 8.04 20.32
N LEU A 128 5.61 7.67 21.26
CA LEU A 128 4.95 8.63 22.14
C LEU A 128 5.95 9.48 22.91
N ARG A 129 7.00 8.86 23.47
CA ARG A 129 8.06 9.57 24.20
C ARG A 129 8.74 10.62 23.30
N VAL A 130 9.14 10.25 22.09
CA VAL A 130 9.75 11.19 21.13
C VAL A 130 8.82 12.36 20.79
N LEU A 131 7.52 12.09 20.62
CA LEU A 131 6.54 13.14 20.30
C LEU A 131 6.24 14.07 21.48
N GLN A 132 6.39 13.59 22.72
CA GLN A 132 6.18 14.39 23.93
C GLN A 132 7.40 15.25 24.25
N GLU A 133 8.59 14.64 24.23
CA GLU A 133 9.84 15.26 24.60
C GLU A 133 10.46 16.09 23.45
N GLN A 134 10.04 15.83 22.20
CA GLN A 134 10.63 16.42 20.98
C GLN A 134 12.14 16.16 20.87
N GLU A 135 12.57 15.02 21.35
CA GLU A 135 13.95 14.56 21.33
C GLU A 135 14.01 13.09 20.95
N VAL A 136 15.12 12.67 20.37
CA VAL A 136 15.39 11.26 20.04
C VAL A 136 16.73 10.82 20.64
N GLU A 137 16.74 9.62 21.20
CA GLU A 137 17.95 8.91 21.62
C GLU A 137 18.23 7.78 20.63
N ARG A 138 19.50 7.68 20.17
CA ARG A 138 19.92 6.50 19.37
C ARG A 138 20.03 5.27 20.26
N LEU A 139 19.77 4.10 19.71
CA LEU A 139 20.00 2.84 20.39
C LEU A 139 21.46 2.72 20.83
N GLY A 140 21.68 2.39 22.10
CA GLY A 140 23.00 2.32 22.71
C GLY A 140 23.60 3.67 23.11
N SER A 141 22.88 4.78 22.97
CA SER A 141 23.28 6.11 23.42
C SER A 141 22.40 6.58 24.59
N ARG A 142 22.91 7.56 25.34
CA ARG A 142 22.12 8.35 26.30
C ARG A 142 22.04 9.82 25.89
N GLN A 143 22.54 10.13 24.70
CA GLN A 143 22.50 11.49 24.18
C GLN A 143 21.14 11.77 23.54
N CYS A 144 20.43 12.76 24.07
CA CYS A 144 19.20 13.27 23.50
C CYS A 144 19.52 14.27 22.37
N LEU A 145 18.89 14.09 21.24
CA LEU A 145 19.01 14.96 20.07
C LEU A 145 17.68 15.71 19.88
N PRO A 146 17.64 17.04 19.92
CA PRO A 146 16.39 17.80 19.77
C PRO A 146 15.85 17.66 18.36
N LEU A 147 14.53 17.55 18.24
CA LEU A 147 13.80 17.37 17.00
C LEU A 147 12.84 18.53 16.75
N ASN A 148 12.87 19.05 15.54
CA ASN A 148 11.85 19.95 15.02
C ASN A 148 11.23 19.31 13.77
N ILE A 149 10.32 18.38 13.98
CA ILE A 149 9.68 17.62 12.88
C ILE A 149 8.18 17.84 12.86
N ARG A 150 7.62 17.84 11.66
CA ARG A 150 6.20 17.66 11.45
C ARG A 150 5.89 16.19 11.28
N LEU A 151 5.02 15.62 12.12
CA LEU A 151 4.56 14.26 11.98
C LEU A 151 3.31 14.19 11.13
N ILE A 152 3.30 13.28 10.14
CA ILE A 152 2.10 12.82 9.45
C ILE A 152 2.02 11.31 9.66
N ALA A 153 0.91 10.83 10.22
CA ALA A 153 0.63 9.42 10.38
C ALA A 153 -0.43 8.98 9.36
N ALA A 154 -0.25 7.82 8.75
CA ALA A 154 -1.23 7.26 7.82
C ALA A 154 -1.58 5.83 8.21
N THR A 155 -2.84 5.41 7.99
CA THR A 155 -3.30 4.06 8.29
C THR A 155 -4.53 3.69 7.47
N ASN A 156 -4.70 2.39 7.21
CA ASN A 156 -5.93 1.81 6.68
C ASN A 156 -6.83 1.21 7.77
N LYS A 157 -6.34 1.17 9.03
CA LYS A 157 -7.08 0.62 10.17
C LYS A 157 -7.91 1.71 10.86
N ASP A 158 -9.01 1.28 11.45
CA ASP A 158 -9.79 2.08 12.40
C ASP A 158 -9.07 2.09 13.76
N LEU A 159 -8.31 3.16 14.02
CA LEU A 159 -7.50 3.24 15.24
C LEU A 159 -8.34 3.29 16.51
N GLU A 160 -9.57 3.79 16.48
CA GLU A 160 -10.46 3.80 17.67
C GLU A 160 -10.83 2.37 18.06
N ARG A 161 -11.11 1.51 17.07
CA ARG A 161 -11.32 0.08 17.28
C ARG A 161 -10.06 -0.62 17.76
N GLU A 162 -8.89 -0.26 17.21
CA GLU A 162 -7.61 -0.81 17.64
C GLU A 162 -7.28 -0.42 19.10
N VAL A 163 -7.63 0.80 19.52
CA VAL A 163 -7.51 1.24 20.93
C VAL A 163 -8.44 0.42 21.82
N THR A 164 -9.71 0.28 21.44
CA THR A 164 -10.69 -0.51 22.20
C THR A 164 -10.25 -1.98 22.34
N ALA A 165 -9.62 -2.53 21.31
CA ALA A 165 -9.10 -3.90 21.29
C ALA A 165 -7.72 -4.05 21.98
N GLY A 166 -7.15 -2.98 22.53
CA GLY A 166 -5.84 -3.00 23.22
C GLY A 166 -4.63 -3.19 22.29
N ARG A 167 -4.78 -3.05 20.99
CA ARG A 167 -3.69 -3.16 20.01
C ARG A 167 -3.05 -1.81 19.65
N PHE A 168 -3.70 -0.70 19.99
CA PHE A 168 -3.16 0.64 19.86
C PHE A 168 -3.30 1.40 21.17
N ARG A 169 -2.28 2.19 21.54
CA ARG A 169 -2.30 2.96 22.81
C ARG A 169 -3.18 4.19 22.65
N GLN A 170 -4.04 4.40 23.64
CA GLN A 170 -4.95 5.54 23.68
C GLN A 170 -4.21 6.90 23.76
N ASP A 171 -3.13 6.95 24.55
CA ASP A 171 -2.31 8.16 24.71
C ASP A 171 -1.64 8.59 23.40
N LEU A 172 -1.11 7.64 22.64
CA LEU A 172 -0.55 7.90 21.31
C LEU A 172 -1.63 8.34 20.32
N PHE A 173 -2.81 7.68 20.34
CA PHE A 173 -3.91 8.05 19.46
C PHE A 173 -4.27 9.52 19.62
N TYR A 174 -4.50 10.02 20.83
CA TYR A 174 -4.82 11.43 21.06
C TYR A 174 -3.66 12.39 20.70
N ARG A 175 -2.42 11.92 20.74
CA ARG A 175 -1.27 12.73 20.38
C ARG A 175 -1.13 12.93 18.87
N ILE A 176 -1.50 11.93 18.06
CA ILE A 176 -1.37 11.97 16.59
C ILE A 176 -2.66 12.36 15.88
N ALA A 177 -3.82 12.12 16.48
CA ALA A 177 -5.14 12.39 15.90
C ALA A 177 -5.66 13.80 16.20
N VAL A 178 -4.76 14.80 16.23
CA VAL A 178 -5.15 16.21 16.48
C VAL A 178 -6.10 16.70 15.38
N VAL A 179 -5.78 16.40 14.13
CA VAL A 179 -6.69 16.67 13.01
C VAL A 179 -6.71 15.47 12.08
N PRO A 180 -7.80 14.69 12.09
CA PRO A 180 -7.95 13.55 11.19
C PRO A 180 -8.37 14.02 9.78
N ILE A 181 -7.77 13.39 8.75
CA ILE A 181 -8.20 13.48 7.35
C ILE A 181 -8.64 12.08 6.93
N PHE A 182 -9.90 11.93 6.58
CA PHE A 182 -10.42 10.70 6.00
C PHE A 182 -10.44 10.80 4.48
N ILE A 183 -9.81 9.85 3.78
CA ILE A 183 -9.84 9.75 2.33
C ILE A 183 -10.88 8.69 1.96
N PRO A 184 -11.99 9.07 1.31
CA PRO A 184 -13.01 8.11 0.91
C PRO A 184 -12.47 7.13 -0.15
N PRO A 185 -12.97 5.88 -0.16
CA PRO A 185 -12.62 4.91 -1.18
C PRO A 185 -13.10 5.39 -2.57
N LEU A 186 -12.48 4.85 -3.62
CA LEU A 186 -12.72 5.32 -5.00
C LEU A 186 -14.18 5.11 -5.46
N ARG A 187 -14.87 4.08 -4.95
CA ARG A 187 -16.30 3.83 -5.21
C ARG A 187 -17.22 4.94 -4.71
N ASP A 188 -16.83 5.69 -3.68
CA ASP A 188 -17.60 6.80 -3.11
C ASP A 188 -17.27 8.15 -3.78
N ARG A 189 -16.29 8.16 -4.69
CA ARG A 189 -15.88 9.32 -5.49
C ARG A 189 -15.76 8.96 -6.98
N ARG A 190 -16.80 8.34 -7.53
CA ARG A 190 -16.82 7.81 -8.90
C ARG A 190 -16.50 8.85 -9.97
N GLN A 191 -16.78 10.12 -9.71
CA GLN A 191 -16.44 11.23 -10.62
C GLN A 191 -14.93 11.36 -10.86
N ASP A 192 -14.08 10.88 -9.96
CA ASP A 192 -12.63 10.91 -10.10
C ASP A 192 -12.09 9.76 -10.96
N ILE A 193 -12.85 8.67 -11.17
CA ILE A 193 -12.38 7.45 -11.83
C ILE A 193 -11.84 7.74 -13.23
N LEU A 194 -12.66 8.32 -14.11
CA LEU A 194 -12.24 8.58 -15.49
C LEU A 194 -11.12 9.64 -15.60
N PRO A 195 -11.15 10.76 -14.86
CA PRO A 195 -10.02 11.69 -14.84
C PRO A 195 -8.72 11.04 -14.39
N ILE A 196 -8.75 10.19 -13.34
CA ILE A 196 -7.56 9.45 -12.88
C ILE A 196 -7.12 8.43 -13.94
N ALA A 197 -8.05 7.66 -14.52
CA ALA A 197 -7.75 6.68 -15.56
C ALA A 197 -7.08 7.34 -16.77
N ARG A 198 -7.58 8.49 -17.23
CA ARG A 198 -6.98 9.25 -18.35
C ARG A 198 -5.59 9.78 -18.02
N PHE A 199 -5.37 10.24 -16.80
CA PHE A 199 -4.05 10.67 -16.35
C PHE A 199 -3.05 9.49 -16.36
N LEU A 200 -3.45 8.35 -15.80
CA LEU A 200 -2.64 7.12 -15.77
C LEU A 200 -2.36 6.62 -17.20
N LEU A 201 -3.36 6.68 -18.07
CA LEU A 201 -3.23 6.35 -19.47
C LEU A 201 -2.14 7.21 -20.14
N ASN A 202 -2.19 8.53 -19.99
CA ASN A 202 -1.19 9.44 -20.53
C ASN A 202 0.22 9.15 -19.97
N LYS A 203 0.32 8.85 -18.67
CA LYS A 203 1.58 8.46 -18.03
C LYS A 203 2.18 7.22 -18.70
N TYR A 204 1.38 6.16 -18.89
CA TYR A 204 1.86 4.89 -19.45
C TYR A 204 2.06 4.94 -20.97
N GLN A 205 1.27 5.71 -21.71
CA GLN A 205 1.51 5.97 -23.12
C GLN A 205 2.90 6.56 -23.37
N SER A 206 3.29 7.53 -22.55
CA SER A 206 4.63 8.14 -22.63
C SER A 206 5.74 7.13 -22.30
N CYS A 207 5.52 6.25 -21.31
CA CYS A 207 6.49 5.22 -20.92
C CYS A 207 6.67 4.13 -21.98
N PHE A 208 5.58 3.73 -22.66
CA PHE A 208 5.60 2.61 -23.62
C PHE A 208 5.67 3.07 -25.08
N LEU A 209 5.76 4.38 -25.33
CA LEU A 209 5.78 4.99 -26.67
C LEU A 209 4.60 4.52 -27.54
N ARG A 210 3.44 4.32 -26.94
CA ARG A 210 2.25 3.79 -27.57
C ARG A 210 1.08 4.74 -27.34
N ARG A 211 0.37 5.11 -28.42
CA ARG A 211 -0.84 5.95 -28.33
C ARG A 211 -2.07 5.06 -28.42
N VAL A 212 -2.87 5.04 -27.35
CA VAL A 212 -4.13 4.29 -27.28
C VAL A 212 -5.17 5.15 -26.55
N ASN A 213 -6.44 4.95 -26.86
CA ASN A 213 -7.55 5.62 -26.21
C ASN A 213 -8.43 4.60 -25.48
N LEU A 214 -9.22 5.04 -24.49
CA LEU A 214 -10.23 4.19 -23.86
C LEU A 214 -11.48 4.18 -24.74
N SER A 215 -12.01 3.01 -25.08
CA SER A 215 -13.32 2.89 -25.72
C SER A 215 -14.45 3.30 -24.74
N ASP A 216 -15.61 3.62 -25.26
CA ASP A 216 -16.79 3.93 -24.44
C ASP A 216 -17.17 2.74 -23.54
N GLU A 217 -17.04 1.53 -24.04
CA GLU A 217 -17.27 0.30 -23.26
C GLU A 217 -16.25 0.17 -22.12
N ALA A 218 -14.98 0.47 -22.37
CA ALA A 218 -13.95 0.47 -21.34
C ALA A 218 -14.23 1.54 -20.28
N CYS A 219 -14.66 2.75 -20.70
CA CYS A 219 -15.05 3.81 -19.76
C CYS A 219 -16.22 3.38 -18.87
N GLN A 220 -17.25 2.72 -19.43
CA GLN A 220 -18.39 2.19 -18.66
C GLN A 220 -17.95 1.07 -17.70
N ALA A 221 -17.07 0.18 -18.13
CA ALA A 221 -16.54 -0.88 -17.28
C ALA A 221 -15.76 -0.30 -16.08
N LEU A 222 -14.95 0.73 -16.30
CA LEU A 222 -14.24 1.45 -15.24
C LEU A 222 -15.18 2.11 -14.23
N LEU A 223 -16.28 2.74 -14.70
CA LEU A 223 -17.27 3.40 -13.83
C LEU A 223 -18.11 2.41 -13.01
N ASN A 224 -18.36 1.22 -13.53
CA ASN A 224 -19.21 0.22 -12.90
C ASN A 224 -18.46 -0.66 -11.90
N HIS A 225 -17.14 -0.62 -11.86
CA HIS A 225 -16.34 -1.42 -10.94
C HIS A 225 -16.24 -0.76 -9.55
N ASP A 226 -16.22 -1.55 -8.47
CA ASP A 226 -16.22 -1.07 -7.07
C ASP A 226 -14.84 -0.72 -6.52
N TRP A 227 -13.78 -1.06 -7.23
CA TRP A 227 -12.39 -0.71 -6.91
C TRP A 227 -11.95 -1.06 -5.48
N PRO A 228 -11.99 -2.33 -5.05
CA PRO A 228 -11.54 -2.71 -3.71
C PRO A 228 -10.07 -2.36 -3.45
N GLY A 229 -9.22 -2.32 -4.48
CA GLY A 229 -7.82 -1.85 -4.40
C GLY A 229 -7.65 -0.36 -4.72
N ASN A 230 -8.76 0.39 -4.85
CA ASN A 230 -8.79 1.83 -5.08
C ASN A 230 -7.92 2.28 -6.28
N ILE A 231 -7.17 3.39 -6.14
CA ILE A 231 -6.32 3.94 -7.23
C ILE A 231 -5.19 2.97 -7.61
N ARG A 232 -4.67 2.19 -6.65
CA ARG A 232 -3.62 1.20 -6.96
C ARG A 232 -4.12 0.09 -7.88
N GLU A 233 -5.36 -0.36 -7.69
CA GLU A 233 -6.01 -1.31 -8.60
C GLU A 233 -6.29 -0.66 -9.96
N LEU A 234 -6.86 0.54 -9.98
CA LEU A 234 -7.12 1.30 -11.21
C LEU A 234 -5.83 1.50 -12.02
N GLU A 235 -4.73 1.85 -11.38
CA GLU A 235 -3.40 2.00 -12.02
C GLU A 235 -2.97 0.70 -12.70
N ASN A 236 -3.07 -0.44 -12.00
CA ASN A 236 -2.71 -1.75 -12.56
C ASN A 236 -3.62 -2.15 -13.74
N VAL A 237 -4.92 -1.85 -13.66
CA VAL A 237 -5.90 -2.14 -14.71
C VAL A 237 -5.62 -1.30 -15.96
N VAL A 238 -5.40 0.00 -15.81
CA VAL A 238 -5.06 0.89 -16.93
C VAL A 238 -3.73 0.50 -17.56
N GLN A 239 -2.70 0.21 -16.75
CA GLN A 239 -1.40 -0.23 -17.25
C GLN A 239 -1.53 -1.52 -18.07
N ARG A 240 -2.31 -2.50 -17.58
CA ARG A 240 -2.61 -3.73 -18.30
C ARG A 240 -3.31 -3.45 -19.63
N GLY A 241 -4.33 -2.58 -19.64
CA GLY A 241 -5.06 -2.19 -20.82
C GLY A 241 -4.13 -1.62 -21.89
N VAL A 242 -3.17 -0.73 -21.52
CA VAL A 242 -2.18 -0.17 -22.47
C VAL A 242 -1.28 -1.26 -23.05
N ILE A 243 -0.91 -2.27 -22.27
CA ILE A 243 -0.02 -3.36 -22.72
C ILE A 243 -0.77 -4.34 -23.65
N LEU A 244 -2.01 -4.69 -23.31
CA LEU A 244 -2.77 -5.75 -23.99
C LEU A 244 -3.60 -5.24 -25.17
N ALA A 245 -3.88 -3.93 -25.27
CA ALA A 245 -4.69 -3.40 -26.37
C ALA A 245 -4.13 -3.78 -27.74
N GLU A 246 -4.99 -4.25 -28.61
CA GLU A 246 -4.69 -4.47 -30.02
C GLU A 246 -5.14 -3.24 -30.82
N GLY A 247 -4.18 -2.52 -31.42
CA GLY A 247 -4.44 -1.26 -32.14
C GLY A 247 -4.43 -0.02 -31.24
N ASP A 248 -5.24 0.99 -31.58
CA ASP A 248 -5.20 2.34 -30.96
C ASP A 248 -6.28 2.53 -29.89
N GLU A 249 -7.00 1.47 -29.51
CA GLU A 249 -8.12 1.54 -28.58
C GLU A 249 -8.07 0.41 -27.54
N ILE A 250 -8.26 0.77 -26.27
CA ILE A 250 -8.39 -0.17 -25.13
C ILE A 250 -9.86 -0.54 -25.02
N LYS A 251 -10.18 -1.82 -25.21
CA LYS A 251 -11.52 -2.36 -25.02
C LYS A 251 -11.74 -2.82 -23.58
N ALA A 252 -13.01 -3.01 -23.19
CA ALA A 252 -13.34 -3.53 -21.86
C ALA A 252 -12.66 -4.87 -21.53
N ALA A 253 -12.49 -5.73 -22.53
CA ALA A 253 -11.79 -7.02 -22.38
C ALA A 253 -10.31 -6.87 -22.00
N ASP A 254 -9.62 -5.84 -22.53
CA ASP A 254 -8.20 -5.59 -22.28
C ASP A 254 -7.96 -5.14 -20.84
N LEU A 255 -8.98 -4.56 -20.18
CA LEU A 255 -8.92 -4.17 -18.78
C LEU A 255 -9.00 -5.37 -17.84
N GLY A 256 -9.56 -6.52 -18.29
CA GLY A 256 -9.73 -7.71 -17.47
C GLY A 256 -10.65 -7.48 -16.26
N LEU A 257 -11.60 -6.55 -16.38
CA LEU A 257 -12.62 -6.29 -15.35
C LEU A 257 -13.81 -7.25 -15.58
N PRO A 258 -14.49 -7.69 -14.49
CA PRO A 258 -15.72 -8.45 -14.61
C PRO A 258 -16.78 -7.63 -15.37
N THR A 259 -17.29 -8.11 -16.48
CA THR A 259 -18.35 -7.44 -17.23
C THR A 259 -19.70 -7.70 -16.58
N PRO A 260 -20.57 -6.69 -16.35
CA PRO A 260 -21.90 -6.86 -15.72
C PRO A 260 -22.88 -7.72 -16.56
N HIS A 261 -22.56 -8.03 -17.81
CA HIS A 261 -23.43 -8.72 -18.75
C HIS A 261 -22.95 -10.11 -19.20
N ALA A 262 -21.93 -10.69 -18.56
CA ALA A 262 -21.71 -12.12 -18.70
C ALA A 262 -22.75 -12.86 -17.82
N GLN A 263 -23.97 -13.03 -18.35
CA GLN A 263 -24.77 -14.19 -17.95
C GLN A 263 -23.83 -15.39 -18.02
N ALA A 264 -23.48 -15.91 -16.84
CA ALA A 264 -22.55 -17.01 -16.69
C ALA A 264 -22.91 -18.14 -17.65
N LYS A 265 -22.14 -18.30 -18.73
CA LYS A 265 -22.01 -19.61 -19.35
C LYS A 265 -21.39 -20.52 -18.29
N PRO A 266 -21.87 -21.76 -18.13
CA PRO A 266 -21.43 -22.65 -17.03
C PRO A 266 -19.94 -23.01 -17.02
N GLY A 267 -19.09 -22.30 -17.77
CA GLY A 267 -17.63 -22.47 -17.81
C GLY A 267 -16.82 -21.37 -17.11
N ASP A 268 -17.37 -20.17 -16.91
CA ASP A 268 -16.60 -19.02 -16.37
C ASP A 268 -16.71 -18.85 -14.84
N ALA A 269 -17.52 -19.62 -14.17
CA ALA A 269 -17.53 -19.76 -12.71
C ALA A 269 -16.19 -20.30 -12.16
N MET A 270 -15.34 -20.85 -13.02
CA MET A 270 -14.04 -21.43 -12.64
C MET A 270 -12.97 -20.38 -12.28
N ILE A 271 -13.03 -19.15 -12.78
CA ILE A 271 -11.94 -18.16 -12.57
C ILE A 271 -12.12 -17.34 -11.29
N SER A 272 -13.37 -17.08 -10.86
CA SER A 272 -13.62 -16.46 -9.54
C SER A 272 -13.45 -17.45 -8.39
N ASP A 273 -13.70 -18.73 -8.63
CA ASP A 273 -13.42 -19.81 -7.68
C ASP A 273 -11.92 -20.17 -7.58
N VAL A 274 -11.12 -19.90 -8.59
CA VAL A 274 -9.67 -20.15 -8.61
C VAL A 274 -8.94 -19.34 -7.54
N ARG A 275 -9.41 -18.18 -7.12
CA ARG A 275 -8.82 -17.45 -5.96
C ARG A 275 -9.23 -18.06 -4.61
N ARG A 276 -10.39 -18.67 -4.50
CA ARG A 276 -10.82 -19.42 -3.30
C ARG A 276 -10.31 -20.86 -3.30
N HIS A 277 -10.18 -21.46 -4.47
CA HIS A 277 -9.74 -22.84 -4.65
C HIS A 277 -8.30 -22.98 -5.19
N GLY A 278 -7.59 -21.89 -5.39
CA GLY A 278 -6.23 -21.86 -5.97
C GLY A 278 -5.23 -22.81 -5.28
N ARG A 279 -5.43 -23.12 -4.00
CA ARG A 279 -4.64 -24.13 -3.29
C ARG A 279 -5.09 -25.56 -3.60
N ASN A 280 -6.38 -25.79 -3.78
CA ASN A 280 -6.89 -27.14 -4.08
C ASN A 280 -6.61 -27.51 -5.53
N ALA A 281 -6.80 -26.58 -6.48
CA ALA A 281 -6.43 -26.78 -7.88
C ALA A 281 -4.91 -26.97 -8.07
N GLU A 282 -4.07 -26.27 -7.30
CA GLU A 282 -2.62 -26.48 -7.30
C GLU A 282 -2.27 -27.88 -6.76
N CYS A 283 -2.96 -28.31 -5.70
CA CYS A 283 -2.79 -29.64 -5.14
C CYS A 283 -3.18 -30.74 -6.12
N ASP A 284 -4.34 -30.60 -6.79
CA ASP A 284 -4.82 -31.55 -7.78
C ASP A 284 -3.91 -31.59 -9.00
N TYR A 285 -3.41 -30.45 -9.47
CA TYR A 285 -2.46 -30.36 -10.56
C TYR A 285 -1.12 -31.03 -10.22
N ILE A 286 -0.56 -30.76 -9.05
CA ILE A 286 0.68 -31.40 -8.59
C ILE A 286 0.49 -32.91 -8.48
N SER A 287 -0.66 -33.38 -8.00
CA SER A 287 -0.99 -34.80 -7.85
C SER A 287 -1.11 -35.49 -9.21
N GLU A 288 -1.74 -34.84 -10.19
CA GLU A 288 -1.89 -35.37 -11.55
C GLU A 288 -0.54 -35.44 -12.28
N VAL A 289 0.29 -34.39 -12.19
CA VAL A 289 1.66 -34.42 -12.77
C VAL A 289 2.53 -35.48 -12.11
N LEU A 290 2.39 -35.65 -10.78
CA LEU A 290 3.13 -36.72 -10.07
C LEU A 290 2.69 -38.11 -10.55
N ARG A 291 1.41 -38.33 -10.84
CA ARG A 291 0.86 -39.57 -11.38
C ARG A 291 1.36 -39.83 -12.81
N GLN A 292 1.39 -38.81 -13.67
CA GLN A 292 1.93 -38.91 -15.04
C GLN A 292 3.42 -39.30 -15.05
N HIS A 293 4.17 -38.84 -14.07
CA HIS A 293 5.59 -39.20 -13.90
C HIS A 293 5.82 -40.41 -12.97
N GLN A 294 4.80 -41.26 -12.77
CA GLN A 294 4.88 -42.52 -12.01
C GLN A 294 5.49 -42.34 -10.59
N GLY A 295 5.18 -41.23 -9.94
CA GLY A 295 5.66 -40.91 -8.59
C GLY A 295 7.10 -40.36 -8.51
N ASN A 296 7.77 -40.17 -9.63
CA ASN A 296 9.14 -39.67 -9.66
C ASN A 296 9.21 -38.18 -9.34
N LYS A 297 9.51 -37.85 -8.08
CA LYS A 297 9.55 -36.49 -7.54
C LYS A 297 10.57 -35.58 -8.23
N THR A 298 11.67 -36.14 -8.74
CA THR A 298 12.71 -35.35 -9.41
C THR A 298 12.27 -34.92 -10.79
N LYS A 299 11.67 -35.82 -11.58
CA LYS A 299 11.12 -35.49 -12.90
C LYS A 299 9.91 -34.56 -12.79
N THR A 300 9.05 -34.80 -11.80
CA THR A 300 7.88 -33.93 -11.52
C THR A 300 8.32 -32.51 -11.13
N ALA A 301 9.35 -32.36 -10.29
CA ALA A 301 9.88 -31.07 -9.92
C ALA A 301 10.47 -30.30 -11.11
N ALA A 302 11.22 -30.98 -11.97
CA ALA A 302 11.75 -30.42 -13.21
C ALA A 302 10.66 -29.97 -14.17
N PHE A 303 9.60 -30.76 -14.34
CA PHE A 303 8.44 -30.41 -15.17
C PHE A 303 7.69 -29.19 -14.64
N LEU A 304 7.53 -29.09 -13.31
CA LEU A 304 6.87 -27.96 -12.65
C LEU A 304 7.75 -26.71 -12.50
N GLY A 305 9.01 -26.75 -12.95
CA GLY A 305 9.96 -25.63 -12.83
C GLY A 305 10.35 -25.29 -11.37
N ILE A 306 10.23 -26.23 -10.43
CA ILE A 306 10.55 -26.05 -9.01
C ILE A 306 11.65 -26.99 -8.53
N THR A 307 12.28 -26.66 -7.41
CA THR A 307 13.27 -27.55 -6.83
C THR A 307 12.65 -28.81 -6.20
N PRO A 308 13.33 -29.97 -6.21
CA PRO A 308 12.83 -31.19 -5.56
C PRO A 308 12.56 -31.02 -4.05
N ARG A 309 13.23 -30.05 -3.40
CA ARG A 309 13.01 -29.71 -1.99
C ARG A 309 11.67 -28.94 -1.82
N ALA A 310 11.38 -27.99 -2.72
CA ALA A 310 10.11 -27.26 -2.72
C ALA A 310 8.92 -28.19 -2.99
N LEU A 311 9.05 -29.15 -3.92
CA LEU A 311 7.99 -30.14 -4.18
C LEU A 311 7.74 -31.03 -2.96
N ARG A 312 8.79 -31.49 -2.25
CA ARG A 312 8.64 -32.29 -1.02
C ARG A 312 7.90 -31.52 0.09
N TYR A 313 8.23 -30.25 0.28
CA TYR A 313 7.54 -29.39 1.25
C TYR A 313 6.03 -29.22 0.93
N ARG A 314 5.71 -28.97 -0.35
CA ARG A 314 4.31 -28.86 -0.80
C ARG A 314 3.53 -30.16 -0.61
N LEU A 315 4.10 -31.29 -0.95
CA LEU A 315 3.50 -32.63 -0.74
C LEU A 315 3.31 -32.97 0.75
N ALA A 316 4.21 -32.54 1.64
CA ALA A 316 4.06 -32.71 3.08
C ALA A 316 2.89 -31.87 3.63
N SER A 317 2.80 -30.59 3.23
CA SER A 317 1.69 -29.70 3.61
C SER A 317 0.33 -30.17 3.09
N MET A 318 0.27 -30.87 1.95
CA MET A 318 -0.94 -31.50 1.43
C MET A 318 -1.41 -32.70 2.27
N ARG A 319 -0.47 -33.50 2.79
CA ARG A 319 -0.77 -34.66 3.66
C ARG A 319 -1.30 -34.23 5.03
N GLU A 320 -0.74 -33.19 5.65
CA GLU A 320 -1.21 -32.68 6.95
C GLU A 320 -2.64 -32.18 6.91
N LYS A 321 -3.08 -31.60 5.78
CA LYS A 321 -4.45 -31.09 5.59
C LYS A 321 -5.45 -32.15 5.13
N GLY A 322 -5.01 -33.22 4.51
CA GLY A 322 -5.84 -34.36 4.10
C GLY A 322 -6.24 -35.28 5.27
N SER A 323 -5.52 -35.25 6.40
CA SER A 323 -5.84 -36.04 7.60
C SER A 323 -6.92 -35.40 8.48
N ASP A 324 -7.22 -34.12 8.33
CA ASP A 324 -8.27 -33.41 9.09
C ASP A 324 -9.68 -33.58 8.55
N MET A 325 -9.86 -34.15 7.34
CA MET A 325 -11.17 -34.33 6.69
C MET A 325 -11.75 -35.76 6.84
N SER A 326 -11.04 -36.70 7.49
CA SER A 326 -11.52 -38.07 7.72
C SER A 326 -12.04 -38.34 9.13
N GLY A 327 -12.32 -37.29 9.91
CA GLY A 327 -12.83 -37.35 11.27
C GLY A 327 -14.11 -36.56 11.47
N ARG A 328 -15.21 -36.92 10.72
CA ARG A 328 -16.61 -36.70 11.11
C ARG A 328 -17.53 -37.62 10.33
#